data_513d6ef2543ee7dfb1eaf6b2709f2168
#
_entry.id   513d6ef2543ee7dfb1eaf6b2709f2168
#
_cell.length_a   1.000
_cell.length_b   1.000
_cell.length_c   1.000
_cell.angle_alpha   90.00
_cell.angle_beta   90.00
_cell.angle_gamma   90.00
#
_symmetry.space_group_name_H-M   'P 1'
#
loop_
_entity.id
_entity.type
_entity.pdbx_description
1 polymer ?
#
loop_
_entity_poly.entity_id
_entity_poly.type
_entity_poly.pdbx_seq_one_letter_code
_entity_poly.pdbx_strand_id
1 'polypeptide(L)'
;MAEAGKQQDFPSTIDIPLAGMHLSRGTTATLDQRYVNVLFELYTNPLTGGKSLMAVKRPGLAQFSQPPAGAATGRGLYAWAGSGKIYSVFNNKIYSNTTDLGVTLAASTGRVWFAETSPTSTERILIISDGTDNYHITTADVITQIDEVDDPQYPQNNLGPVLFYDDYIVQAQSDGEIWNTEPDNFTSWTSLNVISSAMYGDELEAIVRLKDQIMAMGKQSIEFFFNNGTSNSPFLRIDQNSLQLGLATKNSLSFAGESIMWVASTPAVGGGSRQVWLIEGSRQGKRVSTPALERILNAETITSCTAWMETIAGHLIYVLNLATSGRTWVYDVSIGMWTEWKTASDAIFPGMAATSVDGQVYVQDATNGRIYTLNPTTYQDNGSNFTVTIQTDNYDFGTPMAKFQSGLWLLGDNTTGTINVSESDDDYVTFNTARTIDMTVTHKFLAEGGMFFQRAYRFEYTQNAALRLQKFSLKLEVGVG
;
A
#
# COMPACT_ATOMS: atom_id res chain seq x y z
N MET A 1 -8.41 33.01 55.22
CA MET A 1 -7.68 33.46 54.03
C MET A 1 -7.72 32.33 53.01
N ALA A 2 -8.53 32.48 52.00
CA ALA A 2 -8.60 31.50 50.90
C ALA A 2 -7.34 31.64 50.07
N GLU A 3 -6.60 30.55 49.86
CA GLU A 3 -5.51 30.50 48.85
C GLU A 3 -6.12 30.83 47.50
N ALA A 4 -5.61 31.92 46.91
CA ALA A 4 -5.91 32.24 45.53
C ALA A 4 -5.37 31.07 44.66
N GLY A 5 -6.26 30.37 43.98
CA GLY A 5 -5.91 29.29 43.10
C GLY A 5 -4.87 29.82 42.09
N LYS A 6 -3.74 29.12 41.96
CA LYS A 6 -2.73 29.39 40.93
C LYS A 6 -3.42 29.28 39.58
N GLN A 7 -3.63 30.43 38.93
CA GLN A 7 -4.01 30.51 37.52
C GLN A 7 -2.95 29.73 36.73
N GLN A 8 -3.35 28.66 36.09
CA GLN A 8 -2.46 27.87 35.24
C GLN A 8 -2.08 28.79 34.08
N ASP A 9 -0.83 29.26 34.05
CA ASP A 9 -0.31 30.10 32.95
C ASP A 9 -0.38 29.29 31.66
N PHE A 10 -1.39 29.53 30.87
CA PHE A 10 -1.51 28.95 29.54
C PHE A 10 -0.44 29.59 28.64
N PRO A 11 0.41 28.79 27.94
CA PRO A 11 1.39 29.36 27.05
C PRO A 11 0.67 30.19 25.97
N SER A 12 1.11 31.42 25.77
CA SER A 12 0.51 32.35 24.80
C SER A 12 0.55 31.84 23.36
N THR A 13 1.42 30.87 23.10
CA THR A 13 1.56 30.21 21.79
C THR A 13 1.76 28.72 21.97
N ILE A 14 0.96 27.90 21.28
CA ILE A 14 1.00 26.45 21.33
C ILE A 14 1.39 25.91 19.95
N ASP A 15 2.44 25.12 19.90
CA ASP A 15 2.89 24.43 18.69
C ASP A 15 2.17 23.08 18.55
N ILE A 16 1.59 22.83 17.39
CA ILE A 16 0.85 21.59 17.07
C ILE A 16 1.51 20.94 15.85
N PRO A 17 2.10 19.74 15.98
CA PRO A 17 2.62 19.02 14.83
C PRO A 17 1.48 18.64 13.88
N LEU A 18 1.70 18.81 12.58
CA LEU A 18 0.74 18.37 11.56
C LEU A 18 0.73 16.84 11.39
N ALA A 19 1.86 16.20 11.70
CA ALA A 19 1.98 14.76 11.73
C ALA A 19 1.96 14.30 13.19
N GLY A 20 0.87 13.70 13.60
CA GLY A 20 0.69 13.11 14.94
C GLY A 20 0.43 11.63 14.86
N MET A 21 0.30 10.95 16.00
CA MET A 21 -0.25 9.60 16.03
C MET A 21 -1.67 9.66 15.46
N HIS A 22 -1.92 8.88 14.43
CA HIS A 22 -3.26 8.77 13.83
C HIS A 22 -4.20 8.08 14.81
N LEU A 23 -4.86 8.87 15.63
CA LEU A 23 -5.89 8.42 16.56
C LEU A 23 -7.24 8.48 15.86
N SER A 24 -7.51 7.49 15.02
CA SER A 24 -8.81 7.35 14.40
C SER A 24 -9.84 6.93 15.44
N ARG A 25 -10.91 7.69 15.59
CA ARG A 25 -12.06 7.31 16.42
C ARG A 25 -12.88 6.21 15.76
N GLY A 26 -12.70 5.99 14.47
CA GLY A 26 -13.29 4.89 13.72
C GLY A 26 -14.79 4.94 13.54
N THR A 27 -15.40 6.10 13.63
CA THR A 27 -16.86 6.23 13.47
C THR A 27 -17.26 6.41 12.01
N THR A 28 -16.64 7.36 11.31
CA THR A 28 -16.82 7.54 9.87
C THR A 28 -15.54 8.11 9.26
N ALA A 29 -15.37 7.94 7.97
CA ALA A 29 -14.19 8.42 7.26
C ALA A 29 -14.03 9.94 7.23
N THR A 30 -15.05 10.69 7.53
CA THR A 30 -15.10 12.17 7.45
C THR A 30 -15.04 12.83 8.83
N LEU A 31 -15.42 12.13 9.88
CA LEU A 31 -15.46 12.64 11.25
C LEU A 31 -14.25 12.18 12.06
N ASP A 32 -13.03 12.40 11.51
CA ASP A 32 -11.80 11.91 12.14
C ASP A 32 -10.56 12.63 11.61
N GLN A 33 -9.43 12.44 12.29
CA GLN A 33 -8.13 12.85 11.78
C GLN A 33 -7.83 12.14 10.44
N ARG A 34 -7.40 12.90 9.43
CA ARG A 34 -7.15 12.37 8.09
C ARG A 34 -5.93 12.97 7.43
N TYR A 35 -5.22 12.13 6.71
CA TYR A 35 -4.10 12.49 5.85
C TYR A 35 -4.36 11.98 4.43
N VAL A 36 -4.67 12.87 3.51
CA VAL A 36 -4.97 12.51 2.11
C VAL A 36 -3.90 13.05 1.19
N ASN A 37 -3.35 12.20 0.33
CA ASN A 37 -2.30 12.54 -0.64
C ASN A 37 -1.01 13.09 0.01
N VAL A 38 -0.69 12.55 1.19
CA VAL A 38 0.47 12.93 2.00
C VAL A 38 1.37 11.71 2.21
N LEU A 39 2.66 11.94 2.20
CA LEU A 39 3.69 11.09 2.79
C LEU A 39 4.31 11.84 3.98
N PHE A 40 4.98 11.12 4.87
CA PHE A 40 5.66 11.73 6.02
C PHE A 40 7.15 11.51 5.95
N GLU A 41 7.93 12.57 6.05
CA GLU A 41 9.39 12.52 6.12
C GLU A 41 9.86 12.83 7.54
N LEU A 42 10.85 12.08 8.00
CA LEU A 42 11.50 12.35 9.28
C LEU A 42 12.44 13.55 9.14
N TYR A 43 12.14 14.61 9.89
CA TYR A 43 12.99 15.79 10.00
C TYR A 43 13.73 15.80 11.34
N THR A 44 15.04 15.99 11.30
CA THR A 44 15.84 16.20 12.51
C THR A 44 16.22 17.69 12.61
N ASN A 45 15.79 18.34 13.67
CA ASN A 45 16.13 19.74 13.90
C ASN A 45 17.65 19.85 14.15
N PRO A 46 18.41 20.58 13.32
CA PRO A 46 19.86 20.65 13.43
C PRO A 46 20.36 21.35 14.70
N LEU A 47 19.52 22.17 15.34
CA LEU A 47 19.89 22.93 16.55
C LEU A 47 19.62 22.13 17.84
N THR A 48 18.53 21.38 17.88
CA THR A 48 18.10 20.69 19.11
C THR A 48 18.29 19.18 19.05
N GLY A 49 18.55 18.62 17.86
CA GLY A 49 18.56 17.18 17.63
C GLY A 49 17.15 16.52 17.73
N GLY A 50 16.13 17.32 17.99
CA GLY A 50 14.74 16.82 18.09
C GLY A 50 14.23 16.32 16.74
N LYS A 51 13.56 15.16 16.77
CA LYS A 51 12.96 14.56 15.57
C LYS A 51 11.49 14.96 15.49
N SER A 52 11.04 15.35 14.29
CA SER A 52 9.62 15.60 13.97
C SER A 52 9.31 15.06 12.59
N LEU A 53 8.03 14.85 12.31
CA LEU A 53 7.57 14.45 10.99
C LEU A 53 7.15 15.69 10.19
N MET A 54 7.49 15.71 8.92
CA MET A 54 7.01 16.68 7.94
C MET A 54 5.99 16.01 7.04
N ALA A 55 4.84 16.64 6.85
CA ALA A 55 3.86 16.21 5.87
C ALA A 55 4.28 16.71 4.48
N VAL A 56 4.42 15.80 3.54
CA VAL A 56 4.90 16.05 2.18
C VAL A 56 3.84 15.61 1.18
N LYS A 57 3.58 16.42 0.17
CA LYS A 57 2.67 16.04 -0.92
C LYS A 57 3.24 14.85 -1.68
N ARG A 58 2.42 13.80 -1.90
CA ARG A 58 2.85 12.62 -2.66
C ARG A 58 3.27 12.98 -4.09
N PRO A 59 4.13 12.16 -4.72
CA PRO A 59 4.39 12.26 -6.15
C PRO A 59 3.11 12.10 -6.98
N GLY A 60 3.07 12.76 -8.12
CA GLY A 60 1.98 12.62 -9.08
C GLY A 60 2.20 11.49 -10.07
N LEU A 61 1.17 11.22 -10.87
CA LEU A 61 1.19 10.26 -11.96
C LEU A 61 1.44 10.97 -13.29
N ALA A 62 2.48 10.57 -14.00
CA ALA A 62 2.71 10.99 -15.38
C ALA A 62 2.52 9.80 -16.31
N GLN A 63 1.76 9.95 -17.40
CA GLN A 63 1.57 8.84 -18.35
C GLN A 63 2.92 8.46 -18.97
N PHE A 64 3.28 7.19 -18.83
CA PHE A 64 4.48 6.62 -19.46
C PHE A 64 4.13 5.96 -20.78
N SER A 65 3.14 5.06 -20.80
CA SER A 65 2.73 4.33 -21.99
C SER A 65 1.26 3.90 -21.94
N GLN A 66 0.74 3.48 -23.08
CA GLN A 66 -0.58 2.88 -23.23
C GLN A 66 -0.47 1.68 -24.17
N PRO A 67 -0.06 0.49 -23.66
CA PRO A 67 0.14 -0.70 -24.49
C PRO A 67 -1.09 -1.12 -25.31
N PRO A 68 -2.31 -1.25 -24.74
CA PRO A 68 -3.51 -1.45 -25.54
C PRO A 68 -4.01 -0.13 -26.14
N ALA A 69 -4.60 -0.20 -27.33
CA ALA A 69 -5.09 0.96 -28.08
C ALA A 69 -6.35 1.63 -27.48
N GLY A 70 -6.69 1.39 -26.23
CA GLY A 70 -7.86 1.95 -25.58
C GLY A 70 -7.98 1.54 -24.12
N ALA A 71 -9.18 1.67 -23.57
CA ALA A 71 -9.48 1.24 -22.22
C ALA A 71 -9.33 -0.29 -22.11
N ALA A 72 -8.61 -0.74 -21.08
CA ALA A 72 -8.38 -2.16 -20.81
C ALA A 72 -8.09 -2.36 -19.33
N THR A 73 -8.54 -3.48 -18.79
CA THR A 73 -8.34 -3.82 -17.39
C THR A 73 -6.91 -4.28 -17.14
N GLY A 74 -6.20 -3.59 -16.26
CA GLY A 74 -4.89 -4.00 -15.79
C GLY A 74 -4.99 -5.27 -14.94
N ARG A 75 -3.99 -6.17 -15.05
CA ARG A 75 -3.96 -7.44 -14.30
C ARG A 75 -2.62 -7.75 -13.67
N GLY A 76 -1.55 -7.10 -14.11
CA GLY A 76 -0.21 -7.30 -13.58
C GLY A 76 0.83 -6.51 -14.36
N LEU A 77 1.88 -6.11 -13.66
CA LEU A 77 3.00 -5.33 -14.17
C LEU A 77 4.30 -5.83 -13.56
N TYR A 78 5.32 -6.01 -14.37
CA TYR A 78 6.62 -6.49 -13.94
C TYR A 78 7.77 -5.92 -14.79
N ALA A 79 8.75 -5.34 -14.15
CA ALA A 79 9.99 -4.93 -14.80
C ALA A 79 11.02 -6.06 -14.70
N TRP A 80 11.35 -6.69 -15.82
CA TRP A 80 12.28 -7.81 -15.85
C TRP A 80 13.69 -7.37 -16.19
N ALA A 81 14.57 -7.40 -15.22
CA ALA A 81 15.98 -7.05 -15.40
C ALA A 81 16.69 -7.94 -16.43
N GLY A 82 16.19 -9.17 -16.64
CA GLY A 82 16.73 -10.11 -17.63
C GLY A 82 16.66 -9.63 -19.07
N SER A 83 15.61 -8.92 -19.43
CA SER A 83 15.40 -8.37 -20.78
C SER A 83 15.57 -6.86 -20.84
N GLY A 84 15.58 -6.15 -19.69
CA GLY A 84 15.54 -4.70 -19.62
C GLY A 84 14.20 -4.11 -20.06
N LYS A 85 13.11 -4.89 -19.99
CA LYS A 85 11.78 -4.50 -20.47
C LYS A 85 10.74 -4.55 -19.35
N ILE A 86 9.65 -3.82 -19.57
CA ILE A 86 8.47 -3.85 -18.70
C ILE A 86 7.40 -4.72 -19.33
N TYR A 87 6.99 -5.77 -18.62
CA TYR A 87 5.90 -6.65 -19.04
C TYR A 87 4.63 -6.25 -18.32
N SER A 88 3.55 -6.17 -19.07
CA SER A 88 2.24 -5.82 -18.55
C SER A 88 1.17 -6.72 -19.13
N VAL A 89 0.17 -7.02 -18.29
CA VAL A 89 -1.02 -7.77 -18.73
C VAL A 89 -2.23 -6.87 -18.64
N PHE A 90 -2.91 -6.72 -19.78
CA PHE A 90 -4.19 -6.01 -19.88
C PHE A 90 -5.23 -6.94 -20.51
N ASN A 91 -6.40 -7.04 -19.88
CA ASN A 91 -7.40 -8.05 -20.22
C ASN A 91 -6.74 -9.45 -20.25
N ASN A 92 -6.71 -10.09 -21.42
CA ASN A 92 -6.06 -11.38 -21.63
C ASN A 92 -4.85 -11.31 -22.58
N LYS A 93 -4.20 -10.14 -22.67
CA LYS A 93 -3.03 -9.92 -23.55
C LYS A 93 -1.80 -9.56 -22.76
N ILE A 94 -0.65 -10.07 -23.21
CA ILE A 94 0.67 -9.78 -22.66
C ILE A 94 1.35 -8.77 -23.56
N TYR A 95 1.91 -7.73 -22.96
CA TYR A 95 2.67 -6.71 -23.65
C TYR A 95 4.12 -6.66 -23.12
N SER A 96 5.09 -6.57 -24.04
CA SER A 96 6.48 -6.22 -23.75
C SER A 96 6.67 -4.74 -24.09
N ASN A 97 6.88 -3.89 -23.11
CA ASN A 97 6.74 -2.44 -23.24
C ASN A 97 5.38 -2.04 -23.84
N THR A 98 5.32 -1.73 -25.15
CA THR A 98 4.07 -1.40 -25.87
C THR A 98 3.69 -2.44 -26.93
N THR A 99 4.50 -3.49 -27.10
CA THR A 99 4.30 -4.50 -28.14
C THR A 99 3.43 -5.63 -27.63
N ASP A 100 2.29 -5.90 -28.27
CA ASP A 100 1.47 -7.11 -28.04
C ASP A 100 2.28 -8.33 -28.47
N LEU A 101 2.50 -9.28 -27.57
CA LEU A 101 3.25 -10.50 -27.87
C LEU A 101 2.42 -11.58 -28.59
N GLY A 102 1.17 -11.26 -28.95
CA GLY A 102 0.33 -12.11 -29.79
C GLY A 102 -0.29 -13.31 -29.07
N VAL A 103 -0.01 -13.51 -27.79
CA VAL A 103 -0.55 -14.61 -26.99
C VAL A 103 -1.81 -14.16 -26.27
N THR A 104 -2.75 -15.09 -26.11
CA THR A 104 -3.98 -14.88 -25.36
C THR A 104 -3.94 -15.78 -24.12
N LEU A 105 -3.98 -15.18 -22.93
CA LEU A 105 -4.02 -15.90 -21.67
C LEU A 105 -5.30 -16.72 -21.53
N ALA A 106 -5.23 -17.87 -20.86
CA ALA A 106 -6.37 -18.74 -20.58
C ALA A 106 -7.38 -18.04 -19.67
N ALA A 107 -6.94 -17.43 -18.58
CA ALA A 107 -7.79 -16.60 -17.75
C ALA A 107 -7.91 -15.18 -18.31
N SER A 108 -9.13 -14.64 -18.38
CA SER A 108 -9.41 -13.27 -18.83
C SER A 108 -9.55 -12.26 -17.68
N THR A 109 -9.64 -12.73 -16.44
CA THR A 109 -9.85 -11.92 -15.23
C THR A 109 -8.92 -12.35 -14.09
N GLY A 110 -8.86 -11.56 -13.04
CA GLY A 110 -8.02 -11.82 -11.88
C GLY A 110 -6.59 -11.30 -12.04
N ARG A 111 -5.88 -11.28 -10.95
CA ARG A 111 -4.47 -10.84 -10.90
C ARG A 111 -3.57 -11.86 -11.59
N VAL A 112 -2.60 -11.36 -12.33
CA VAL A 112 -1.52 -12.16 -12.93
C VAL A 112 -0.27 -12.01 -12.05
N TRP A 113 0.47 -13.11 -11.91
CA TRP A 113 1.63 -13.20 -11.06
C TRP A 113 2.88 -13.45 -11.89
N PHE A 114 4.01 -12.99 -11.39
CA PHE A 114 5.29 -13.04 -12.09
C PHE A 114 6.35 -13.64 -11.19
N ALA A 115 7.24 -14.45 -11.77
CA ALA A 115 8.48 -14.89 -11.17
C ALA A 115 9.57 -14.94 -12.23
N GLU A 116 10.78 -14.56 -11.90
CA GLU A 116 11.94 -14.69 -12.79
C GLU A 116 12.90 -15.74 -12.28
N THR A 117 13.54 -16.46 -13.20
CA THR A 117 14.61 -17.40 -12.86
C THR A 117 15.91 -16.67 -12.54
N SER A 118 16.84 -17.35 -11.87
CA SER A 118 18.16 -16.79 -11.56
C SER A 118 18.92 -16.38 -12.84
N PRO A 119 19.73 -15.31 -12.79
CA PRO A 119 20.68 -15.01 -13.88
C PRO A 119 21.66 -16.14 -14.18
N THR A 120 21.83 -17.08 -13.25
CA THR A 120 22.72 -18.24 -13.37
C THR A 120 22.02 -19.52 -13.80
N SER A 121 20.67 -19.53 -13.91
CA SER A 121 19.91 -20.66 -14.43
C SER A 121 20.28 -20.94 -15.88
N THR A 122 20.18 -22.21 -16.29
CA THR A 122 20.43 -22.65 -17.68
C THR A 122 19.55 -21.91 -18.67
N GLU A 123 18.30 -21.65 -18.28
CA GLU A 123 17.36 -20.81 -19.00
C GLU A 123 16.96 -19.58 -18.16
N ARG A 124 17.23 -18.39 -18.69
CA ARG A 124 16.76 -17.15 -18.08
C ARG A 124 15.41 -16.79 -18.65
N ILE A 125 14.36 -17.07 -17.88
CA ILE A 125 12.98 -16.86 -18.28
C ILE A 125 12.21 -16.04 -17.25
N LEU A 126 11.16 -15.37 -17.71
CA LEU A 126 10.12 -14.79 -16.89
C LEU A 126 8.88 -15.70 -16.96
N ILE A 127 8.43 -16.16 -15.80
CA ILE A 127 7.22 -16.96 -15.67
C ILE A 127 6.07 -16.02 -15.37
N ILE A 128 4.97 -16.17 -16.11
CA ILE A 128 3.69 -15.50 -15.88
C ILE A 128 2.64 -16.56 -15.55
N SER A 129 1.97 -16.44 -14.41
CA SER A 129 0.85 -17.30 -14.05
C SER A 129 -0.44 -16.50 -14.02
N ASP A 130 -1.45 -16.95 -14.74
CA ASP A 130 -2.76 -16.30 -14.80
C ASP A 130 -3.82 -16.93 -13.86
N GLY A 131 -3.39 -17.93 -13.07
CA GLY A 131 -4.24 -18.69 -12.16
C GLY A 131 -4.87 -19.93 -12.81
N THR A 132 -4.54 -20.21 -14.07
CA THR A 132 -4.92 -21.41 -14.81
C THR A 132 -3.66 -22.03 -15.40
N ASP A 133 -2.96 -21.31 -16.26
CA ASP A 133 -1.76 -21.77 -16.94
C ASP A 133 -0.54 -20.92 -16.59
N ASN A 134 0.63 -21.46 -16.87
CA ASN A 134 1.89 -20.73 -16.82
C ASN A 134 2.38 -20.41 -18.24
N TYR A 135 3.00 -19.25 -18.38
CA TYR A 135 3.60 -18.79 -19.63
C TYR A 135 5.05 -18.45 -19.34
N HIS A 136 5.97 -19.04 -20.10
CA HIS A 136 7.39 -18.78 -20.01
C HIS A 136 7.80 -17.82 -21.11
N ILE A 137 8.45 -16.73 -20.76
CA ILE A 137 8.92 -15.71 -21.69
C ILE A 137 10.46 -15.69 -21.65
N THR A 138 11.09 -15.84 -22.81
CA THR A 138 12.55 -15.69 -22.93
C THR A 138 12.96 -14.22 -23.03
N THR A 139 14.25 -13.92 -22.87
CA THR A 139 14.79 -12.56 -23.07
C THR A 139 14.58 -12.00 -24.49
N ALA A 140 14.28 -12.87 -25.46
CA ALA A 140 13.94 -12.53 -26.84
C ALA A 140 12.42 -12.37 -27.10
N ASP A 141 11.59 -12.33 -26.04
CA ASP A 141 10.13 -12.26 -26.12
C ASP A 141 9.47 -13.48 -26.78
N VAL A 142 10.12 -14.63 -26.79
CA VAL A 142 9.48 -15.89 -27.20
C VAL A 142 8.67 -16.42 -26.04
N ILE A 143 7.37 -16.69 -26.28
CA ILE A 143 6.44 -17.19 -25.28
C ILE A 143 6.13 -18.66 -25.53
N THR A 144 6.18 -19.44 -24.46
CA THR A 144 5.70 -20.82 -24.43
C THR A 144 4.65 -20.94 -23.32
N GLN A 145 3.48 -21.40 -23.65
CA GLN A 145 2.46 -21.79 -22.66
C GLN A 145 2.84 -23.15 -22.09
N ILE A 146 2.62 -23.37 -20.81
CA ILE A 146 2.81 -24.66 -20.14
C ILE A 146 1.53 -25.03 -19.44
N ASP A 147 0.92 -26.08 -19.90
CA ASP A 147 -0.35 -26.63 -19.40
C ASP A 147 -0.31 -28.17 -19.40
N GLU A 148 -1.45 -28.82 -19.17
CA GLU A 148 -1.54 -30.27 -19.14
C GLU A 148 -1.41 -30.94 -20.52
N VAL A 149 -1.42 -30.16 -21.61
CA VAL A 149 -1.19 -30.68 -22.95
C VAL A 149 0.33 -30.80 -23.19
N ASP A 150 1.10 -29.83 -22.70
CA ASP A 150 2.57 -29.82 -22.81
C ASP A 150 3.20 -30.78 -21.83
N ASP A 151 2.72 -30.81 -20.58
CA ASP A 151 3.11 -31.77 -19.56
C ASP A 151 1.88 -32.37 -18.86
N PRO A 152 1.55 -33.68 -19.11
CA PRO A 152 0.40 -34.34 -18.48
C PRO A 152 0.44 -34.38 -16.94
N GLN A 153 1.57 -34.07 -16.32
CA GLN A 153 1.72 -33.96 -14.87
C GLN A 153 1.69 -32.51 -14.37
N TYR A 154 1.43 -31.55 -15.26
CA TYR A 154 1.24 -30.15 -14.87
C TYR A 154 0.13 -30.01 -13.83
N PRO A 155 0.40 -29.38 -12.68
CA PRO A 155 -0.59 -29.22 -11.61
C PRO A 155 -1.66 -28.21 -12.02
N GLN A 156 -2.84 -28.72 -12.38
CA GLN A 156 -4.01 -27.91 -12.74
C GLN A 156 -4.60 -27.19 -11.54
N ASN A 157 -5.43 -26.18 -11.76
CA ASN A 157 -6.09 -25.39 -10.72
C ASN A 157 -5.11 -24.67 -9.80
N ASN A 158 -4.03 -24.15 -10.37
CA ASN A 158 -3.05 -23.37 -9.60
C ASN A 158 -3.69 -22.11 -9.01
N LEU A 159 -3.16 -21.63 -7.89
CA LEU A 159 -3.67 -20.45 -7.18
C LEU A 159 -3.28 -19.12 -7.84
N GLY A 160 -2.38 -19.12 -8.80
CA GLY A 160 -1.83 -17.96 -9.46
C GLY A 160 -0.46 -17.52 -8.92
N PRO A 161 -0.27 -17.27 -7.62
CA PRO A 161 1.08 -16.99 -7.11
C PRO A 161 2.06 -18.10 -7.46
N VAL A 162 3.14 -17.75 -8.16
CA VAL A 162 4.21 -18.64 -8.58
C VAL A 162 5.53 -18.11 -8.03
N LEU A 163 6.42 -19.01 -7.63
CA LEU A 163 7.73 -18.66 -7.06
C LEU A 163 8.86 -19.29 -7.87
N PHE A 164 9.97 -18.58 -7.94
CA PHE A 164 11.27 -19.20 -8.22
C PHE A 164 12.04 -19.30 -6.91
N TYR A 165 12.45 -20.53 -6.55
CA TYR A 165 13.15 -20.79 -5.31
C TYR A 165 14.12 -21.95 -5.48
N ASP A 166 15.42 -21.71 -5.25
CA ASP A 166 16.50 -22.72 -5.31
C ASP A 166 16.47 -23.60 -6.58
N ASP A 167 16.40 -22.92 -7.75
CA ASP A 167 16.34 -23.54 -9.09
C ASP A 167 15.04 -24.35 -9.39
N TYR A 168 13.99 -24.17 -8.59
CA TYR A 168 12.66 -24.73 -8.84
C TYR A 168 11.65 -23.63 -9.15
N ILE A 169 10.72 -23.92 -10.03
CA ILE A 169 9.43 -23.21 -10.08
C ILE A 169 8.51 -23.91 -9.10
N VAL A 170 7.90 -23.13 -8.21
CA VAL A 170 6.98 -23.64 -7.19
C VAL A 170 5.62 -22.99 -7.37
N GLN A 171 4.57 -23.78 -7.39
CA GLN A 171 3.18 -23.33 -7.42
C GLN A 171 2.31 -24.14 -6.47
N ALA A 172 1.12 -23.64 -6.17
CA ALA A 172 0.25 -24.27 -5.20
C ALA A 172 -1.18 -24.41 -5.72
N GLN A 173 -1.92 -25.38 -5.18
CA GLN A 173 -3.32 -25.64 -5.42
C GLN A 173 -4.15 -25.36 -4.18
N SER A 174 -5.45 -25.11 -4.34
CA SER A 174 -6.35 -24.75 -3.24
C SER A 174 -6.57 -25.86 -2.21
N ASP A 175 -6.36 -27.12 -2.59
CA ASP A 175 -6.44 -28.30 -1.73
C ASP A 175 -5.25 -28.44 -0.78
N GLY A 176 -4.26 -27.56 -0.88
CA GLY A 176 -3.08 -27.53 -0.03
C GLY A 176 -1.85 -28.18 -0.65
N GLU A 177 -1.92 -28.67 -1.88
CA GLU A 177 -0.76 -29.22 -2.57
C GLU A 177 0.16 -28.10 -3.05
N ILE A 178 1.45 -28.24 -2.81
CA ILE A 178 2.53 -27.37 -3.29
C ILE A 178 3.43 -28.21 -4.16
N TRP A 179 3.49 -27.86 -5.41
CA TRP A 179 4.21 -28.56 -6.47
C TRP A 179 5.48 -27.81 -6.85
N ASN A 180 6.52 -28.54 -7.22
CA ASN A 180 7.72 -27.97 -7.80
C ASN A 180 8.15 -28.71 -9.08
N THR A 181 8.83 -27.98 -9.98
CA THR A 181 9.47 -28.55 -11.16
C THR A 181 10.71 -29.36 -10.79
N GLU A 182 11.32 -30.06 -11.76
CA GLU A 182 12.68 -30.51 -11.63
C GLU A 182 13.64 -29.32 -11.54
N PRO A 183 14.79 -29.47 -10.84
CA PRO A 183 15.73 -28.35 -10.69
C PRO A 183 16.32 -27.97 -12.06
N ASP A 184 16.32 -26.65 -12.32
CA ASP A 184 16.80 -26.04 -13.59
C ASP A 184 16.14 -26.59 -14.87
N ASN A 185 14.94 -27.22 -14.72
CA ASN A 185 14.08 -27.68 -15.81
C ASN A 185 12.64 -27.20 -15.55
N PHE A 186 12.32 -26.00 -15.99
CA PHE A 186 11.15 -25.25 -15.56
C PHE A 186 9.85 -25.64 -16.27
N THR A 187 9.88 -26.61 -17.17
CA THR A 187 8.73 -27.14 -17.91
C THR A 187 8.37 -28.59 -17.51
N SER A 188 9.18 -29.23 -16.67
CA SER A 188 8.98 -30.62 -16.27
C SER A 188 8.41 -30.71 -14.86
N TRP A 189 7.23 -31.28 -14.77
CA TRP A 189 6.51 -31.54 -13.53
C TRP A 189 6.43 -33.04 -13.28
N THR A 190 6.43 -33.46 -12.02
CA THR A 190 6.27 -34.86 -11.66
C THR A 190 5.46 -35.01 -10.38
N SER A 191 4.60 -36.04 -10.35
CA SER A 191 3.76 -36.36 -9.18
C SER A 191 4.57 -36.76 -7.93
N LEU A 192 5.88 -36.91 -8.06
CA LEU A 192 6.78 -37.13 -6.91
C LEU A 192 7.24 -35.82 -6.25
N ASN A 193 7.11 -34.69 -6.95
CA ASN A 193 7.55 -33.38 -6.50
C ASN A 193 6.38 -32.56 -5.91
N VAL A 194 5.69 -33.14 -4.94
CA VAL A 194 4.56 -32.53 -4.25
C VAL A 194 4.69 -32.66 -2.75
N ILE A 195 4.35 -31.59 -2.04
CA ILE A 195 4.19 -31.58 -0.58
C ILE A 195 2.81 -31.05 -0.23
N SER A 196 2.35 -31.28 1.00
CA SER A 196 1.04 -30.81 1.44
C SER A 196 1.13 -29.84 2.61
N SER A 197 0.45 -28.69 2.48
CA SER A 197 0.14 -27.75 3.54
C SER A 197 -1.22 -28.12 4.14
N ALA A 198 -1.24 -29.10 5.04
CA ALA A 198 -2.47 -29.69 5.57
C ALA A 198 -2.53 -29.74 7.08
N MET A 199 -1.69 -29.00 7.80
CA MET A 199 -1.64 -29.06 9.27
C MET A 199 -2.96 -28.63 9.92
N TYR A 200 -3.65 -27.66 9.33
CA TYR A 200 -4.87 -27.09 9.89
C TYR A 200 -6.13 -27.42 9.09
N GLY A 201 -6.01 -28.07 7.92
CA GLY A 201 -7.14 -28.49 7.10
C GLY A 201 -7.94 -27.35 6.50
N ASP A 202 -7.35 -26.16 6.36
CA ASP A 202 -7.94 -25.03 5.66
C ASP A 202 -7.43 -24.95 4.20
N GLU A 203 -8.21 -24.32 3.33
CA GLU A 203 -7.83 -24.12 1.93
C GLU A 203 -6.64 -23.18 1.81
N LEU A 204 -5.68 -23.54 0.97
CA LEU A 204 -4.54 -22.68 0.62
C LEU A 204 -5.00 -21.56 -0.31
N GLU A 205 -4.52 -20.35 -0.07
CA GLU A 205 -4.83 -19.15 -0.86
C GLU A 205 -3.64 -18.62 -1.67
N ALA A 206 -2.43 -18.76 -1.14
CA ALA A 206 -1.22 -18.28 -1.81
C ALA A 206 0.04 -18.91 -1.24
N ILE A 207 1.09 -18.86 -2.02
CA ILE A 207 2.46 -19.05 -1.55
C ILE A 207 3.28 -17.79 -1.80
N VAL A 208 4.23 -17.51 -0.94
CA VAL A 208 5.17 -16.40 -1.11
C VAL A 208 6.54 -16.77 -0.53
N ARG A 209 7.59 -16.23 -1.13
CA ARG A 209 8.94 -16.44 -0.62
C ARG A 209 9.24 -15.51 0.56
N LEU A 210 9.69 -16.04 1.67
CA LEU A 210 10.23 -15.31 2.80
C LEU A 210 11.69 -15.75 3.01
N LYS A 211 12.66 -15.00 2.50
CA LYS A 211 14.08 -15.34 2.50
C LYS A 211 14.36 -16.71 1.86
N ASP A 212 14.79 -17.65 2.68
CA ASP A 212 15.11 -19.04 2.37
C ASP A 212 13.95 -20.00 2.70
N GLN A 213 12.71 -19.53 2.65
CA GLN A 213 11.53 -20.29 3.01
C GLN A 213 10.36 -19.99 2.08
N ILE A 214 9.48 -20.96 1.94
CA ILE A 214 8.15 -20.80 1.37
C ILE A 214 7.18 -20.59 2.52
N MET A 215 6.44 -19.51 2.46
CA MET A 215 5.33 -19.20 3.35
C MET A 215 4.03 -19.58 2.62
N ALA A 216 3.41 -20.67 3.05
CA ALA A 216 2.15 -21.16 2.53
C ALA A 216 1.01 -20.58 3.37
N MET A 217 0.17 -19.79 2.72
CA MET A 217 -0.87 -18.96 3.34
C MET A 217 -2.24 -19.55 3.04
N GLY A 218 -2.82 -20.22 4.03
CA GLY A 218 -4.21 -20.69 3.99
C GLY A 218 -5.20 -19.61 4.44
N LYS A 219 -6.50 -19.93 4.41
CA LYS A 219 -7.57 -19.02 4.84
C LYS A 219 -7.54 -18.66 6.33
N GLN A 220 -6.97 -19.54 7.16
CA GLN A 220 -6.95 -19.39 8.63
C GLN A 220 -5.59 -19.65 9.25
N SER A 221 -4.63 -20.18 8.48
CA SER A 221 -3.29 -20.53 8.98
C SER A 221 -2.19 -20.22 7.97
N ILE A 222 -0.97 -20.14 8.46
CA ILE A 222 0.25 -19.99 7.65
C ILE A 222 1.26 -21.03 8.11
N GLU A 223 1.76 -21.79 7.15
CA GLU A 223 2.82 -22.78 7.34
C GLU A 223 4.10 -22.36 6.62
N PHE A 224 5.25 -22.83 7.11
CA PHE A 224 6.55 -22.50 6.52
C PHE A 224 7.27 -23.76 6.08
N PHE A 225 7.90 -23.70 4.91
CA PHE A 225 8.68 -24.80 4.34
C PHE A 225 10.07 -24.29 3.93
N PHE A 226 11.04 -25.18 3.98
CA PHE A 226 12.41 -24.91 3.55
C PHE A 226 12.93 -26.03 2.65
N ASN A 227 13.88 -25.71 1.79
CA ASN A 227 14.55 -26.70 0.95
C ASN A 227 15.58 -27.47 1.79
N ASN A 228 15.45 -28.80 1.86
CA ASN A 228 16.38 -29.67 2.57
C ASN A 228 17.38 -30.38 1.65
N GLY A 229 17.32 -30.11 0.34
CA GLY A 229 18.23 -30.67 -0.66
C GLY A 229 18.02 -32.14 -1.01
N THR A 230 16.86 -32.75 -0.64
CA THR A 230 16.53 -34.13 -1.09
C THR A 230 16.10 -34.12 -2.56
N SER A 231 16.39 -35.19 -3.27
CA SER A 231 15.84 -35.42 -4.60
C SER A 231 14.41 -35.59 -4.61
N ASN A 232 13.46 -35.53 -5.05
CA ASN A 232 11.99 -35.67 -4.90
C ASN A 232 11.46 -34.94 -3.68
N SER A 233 10.52 -34.04 -3.87
CA SER A 233 9.89 -33.26 -2.80
C SER A 233 10.91 -32.59 -1.86
N PRO A 234 11.74 -31.65 -2.36
CA PRO A 234 12.85 -31.10 -1.58
C PRO A 234 12.41 -30.22 -0.42
N PHE A 235 11.14 -29.84 -0.36
CA PHE A 235 10.63 -28.93 0.63
C PHE A 235 10.06 -29.65 1.85
N LEU A 236 10.53 -29.29 3.03
CA LEU A 236 10.03 -29.80 4.31
C LEU A 236 9.38 -28.70 5.13
N ARG A 237 8.27 -29.07 5.79
CA ARG A 237 7.60 -28.18 6.72
C ARG A 237 8.47 -27.90 7.94
N ILE A 238 8.46 -26.64 8.40
CA ILE A 238 9.08 -26.22 9.64
C ILE A 238 8.03 -26.36 10.76
N ASP A 239 8.17 -27.43 11.53
CA ASP A 239 7.27 -27.68 12.65
C ASP A 239 7.40 -26.60 13.74
N GLN A 240 6.33 -26.35 14.50
CA GLN A 240 6.24 -25.41 15.63
C GLN A 240 6.30 -23.90 15.30
N ASN A 241 6.28 -23.51 14.03
CA ASN A 241 6.34 -22.10 13.63
C ASN A 241 5.14 -21.66 12.78
N SER A 242 4.07 -22.43 12.75
CA SER A 242 2.85 -22.05 12.07
C SER A 242 2.14 -20.90 12.80
N LEU A 243 1.48 -20.02 12.02
CA LEU A 243 0.69 -18.92 12.55
C LEU A 243 -0.80 -19.24 12.38
N GLN A 244 -1.60 -19.07 13.43
CA GLN A 244 -3.07 -19.10 13.34
C GLN A 244 -3.60 -17.76 12.85
N LEU A 245 -3.23 -17.42 11.63
CA LEU A 245 -3.50 -16.17 10.97
C LEU A 245 -3.50 -16.45 9.48
N GLY A 246 -4.64 -16.33 8.82
CA GLY A 246 -4.76 -16.66 7.40
C GLY A 246 -4.66 -15.46 6.48
N LEU A 247 -4.84 -15.72 5.20
CA LEU A 247 -4.93 -14.73 4.12
C LEU A 247 -6.40 -14.54 3.73
N ALA A 248 -6.91 -13.34 3.84
CA ALA A 248 -8.30 -13.04 3.48
C ALA A 248 -8.54 -13.08 1.95
N THR A 249 -7.53 -12.70 1.18
CA THR A 249 -7.49 -12.80 -0.28
C THR A 249 -6.07 -12.61 -0.80
N LYS A 250 -5.69 -13.39 -1.79
CA LYS A 250 -4.39 -13.23 -2.48
C LYS A 250 -4.22 -11.88 -3.16
N ASN A 251 -5.31 -11.20 -3.52
CA ASN A 251 -5.25 -9.87 -4.14
C ASN A 251 -4.70 -8.78 -3.22
N SER A 252 -4.76 -8.99 -1.89
CA SER A 252 -4.16 -8.11 -0.89
C SER A 252 -2.70 -8.41 -0.57
N LEU A 253 -2.19 -9.57 -1.03
CA LEU A 253 -0.81 -9.96 -0.79
C LEU A 253 0.14 -9.13 -1.65
N SER A 254 1.13 -8.53 -1.02
CA SER A 254 2.20 -7.84 -1.72
C SER A 254 3.50 -7.93 -0.93
N PHE A 255 4.62 -7.86 -1.65
CA PHE A 255 5.94 -7.98 -1.06
C PHE A 255 6.95 -7.12 -1.80
N ALA A 256 7.96 -6.65 -1.07
CA ALA A 256 9.13 -5.98 -1.61
C ALA A 256 10.34 -6.32 -0.71
N GLY A 257 11.36 -6.93 -1.31
CA GLY A 257 12.48 -7.47 -0.55
C GLY A 257 12.02 -8.51 0.47
N GLU A 258 12.34 -8.28 1.75
CA GLU A 258 11.96 -9.17 2.86
C GLU A 258 10.66 -8.75 3.56
N SER A 259 10.01 -7.69 3.10
CA SER A 259 8.75 -7.20 3.66
C SER A 259 7.57 -7.80 2.92
N ILE A 260 6.65 -8.43 3.64
CA ILE A 260 5.43 -9.02 3.11
C ILE A 260 4.24 -8.42 3.87
N MET A 261 3.26 -7.90 3.12
CA MET A 261 2.01 -7.36 3.70
C MET A 261 0.79 -8.01 3.06
N TRP A 262 -0.24 -8.20 3.87
CA TRP A 262 -1.51 -8.76 3.43
C TRP A 262 -2.66 -8.37 4.34
N VAL A 263 -3.88 -8.51 3.84
CA VAL A 263 -5.07 -8.49 4.68
C VAL A 263 -5.27 -9.89 5.23
N ALA A 264 -5.10 -10.03 6.53
CA ALA A 264 -5.25 -11.29 7.22
C ALA A 264 -6.70 -11.56 7.60
N SER A 265 -7.05 -12.84 7.61
CA SER A 265 -8.26 -13.37 8.24
C SER A 265 -7.87 -14.01 9.56
N THR A 266 -8.45 -13.55 10.66
CA THR A 266 -8.23 -14.17 11.98
C THR A 266 -9.31 -15.19 12.24
N PRO A 267 -8.97 -16.43 12.67
CA PRO A 267 -9.98 -17.37 13.07
C PRO A 267 -10.75 -16.85 14.31
N ALA A 268 -12.06 -16.77 14.20
CA ALA A 268 -12.91 -16.42 15.33
C ALA A 268 -14.24 -17.16 15.24
N VAL A 269 -14.76 -17.59 16.39
CA VAL A 269 -16.10 -18.10 16.51
C VAL A 269 -17.09 -16.97 16.22
N GLY A 270 -17.83 -17.07 15.10
CA GLY A 270 -18.82 -16.08 14.71
C GLY A 270 -18.40 -15.07 13.64
N GLY A 271 -17.27 -15.26 12.99
CA GLY A 271 -16.74 -14.41 11.89
C GLY A 271 -15.41 -13.78 12.24
N GLY A 272 -14.38 -14.12 11.47
CA GLY A 272 -13.03 -13.59 11.66
C GLY A 272 -12.95 -12.09 11.42
N SER A 273 -12.08 -11.41 12.15
CA SER A 273 -11.73 -10.01 11.91
C SER A 273 -10.69 -9.91 10.79
N ARG A 274 -10.85 -8.94 9.91
CA ARG A 274 -9.86 -8.62 8.89
C ARG A 274 -8.90 -7.56 9.41
N GLN A 275 -7.61 -7.84 9.28
CA GLN A 275 -6.53 -7.01 9.78
C GLN A 275 -5.42 -6.93 8.74
N VAL A 276 -4.67 -5.82 8.70
CA VAL A 276 -3.44 -5.78 7.88
C VAL A 276 -2.25 -6.17 8.74
N TRP A 277 -1.49 -7.11 8.23
CA TRP A 277 -0.29 -7.62 8.86
C TRP A 277 0.94 -7.38 8.01
N LEU A 278 2.08 -7.27 8.67
CA LEU A 278 3.40 -7.08 8.09
C LEU A 278 4.38 -8.09 8.70
N ILE A 279 5.13 -8.75 7.85
CA ILE A 279 6.34 -9.52 8.19
C ILE A 279 7.55 -8.81 7.58
N GLU A 280 8.62 -8.68 8.36
CA GLU A 280 9.90 -8.08 7.94
C GLU A 280 11.03 -9.07 8.23
N GLY A 281 11.33 -9.94 7.27
CA GLY A 281 12.46 -10.86 7.30
C GLY A 281 12.48 -11.90 8.43
N SER A 282 11.45 -11.99 9.24
CA SER A 282 11.28 -12.98 10.30
C SER A 282 9.89 -13.61 10.19
N ARG A 283 9.69 -14.79 10.81
CA ARG A 283 8.36 -15.43 10.86
C ARG A 283 7.38 -14.75 11.81
N GLN A 284 7.81 -13.71 12.51
CA GLN A 284 6.95 -12.97 13.42
C GLN A 284 6.32 -11.78 12.70
N GLY A 285 5.00 -11.86 12.51
CA GLY A 285 4.22 -10.76 11.96
C GLY A 285 3.82 -9.76 13.03
N LYS A 286 3.64 -8.52 12.61
CA LYS A 286 3.01 -7.47 13.42
C LYS A 286 1.74 -6.97 12.74
N ARG A 287 0.69 -6.77 13.54
CA ARG A 287 -0.54 -6.09 13.11
C ARG A 287 -0.24 -4.61 12.94
N VAL A 288 -0.56 -4.06 11.77
CA VAL A 288 -0.33 -2.65 11.43
C VAL A 288 -1.62 -1.89 11.17
N SER A 289 -2.76 -2.59 11.02
CA SER A 289 -4.06 -1.95 10.86
C SER A 289 -4.54 -1.29 12.14
N THR A 290 -5.22 -0.14 11.99
CA THR A 290 -5.94 0.52 13.07
C THR A 290 -7.36 -0.05 13.22
N PRO A 291 -8.00 0.06 14.38
CA PRO A 291 -9.40 -0.38 14.57
C PRO A 291 -10.38 0.25 13.57
N ALA A 292 -10.12 1.47 13.12
CA ALA A 292 -10.93 2.14 12.13
C ALA A 292 -10.81 1.49 10.75
N LEU A 293 -9.57 1.21 10.31
CA LEU A 293 -9.33 0.51 9.05
C LEU A 293 -9.96 -0.89 9.07
N GLU A 294 -9.87 -1.59 10.20
CA GLU A 294 -10.45 -2.93 10.33
C GLU A 294 -11.98 -2.95 10.20
N ARG A 295 -12.67 -1.93 10.71
CA ARG A 295 -14.12 -1.79 10.49
C ARG A 295 -14.44 -1.63 9.01
N ILE A 296 -13.64 -0.85 8.28
CA ILE A 296 -13.77 -0.68 6.83
C ILE A 296 -13.51 -2.03 6.13
N LEU A 297 -12.41 -2.70 6.46
CA LEU A 297 -12.05 -4.01 5.88
C LEU A 297 -13.12 -5.07 6.13
N ASN A 298 -13.75 -5.08 7.29
CA ASN A 298 -14.82 -6.02 7.62
C ASN A 298 -16.11 -5.77 6.82
N ALA A 299 -16.34 -4.52 6.40
CA ALA A 299 -17.48 -4.15 5.54
C ALA A 299 -17.17 -4.28 4.04
N GLU A 300 -15.91 -4.52 3.65
CA GLU A 300 -15.45 -4.55 2.27
C GLU A 300 -15.73 -5.89 1.59
N THR A 301 -15.99 -5.88 0.28
CA THR A 301 -15.91 -7.09 -0.57
C THR A 301 -14.43 -7.36 -0.85
N ILE A 302 -13.77 -8.09 0.06
CA ILE A 302 -12.31 -8.18 0.10
C ILE A 302 -11.70 -8.82 -1.15
N THR A 303 -12.43 -9.65 -1.85
CA THR A 303 -11.98 -10.29 -3.11
C THR A 303 -11.78 -9.30 -4.26
N SER A 304 -12.41 -8.12 -4.17
CA SER A 304 -12.27 -7.04 -5.16
C SER A 304 -11.17 -6.04 -4.84
N CYS A 305 -10.44 -6.21 -3.75
CA CYS A 305 -9.30 -5.35 -3.45
C CYS A 305 -8.12 -5.64 -4.37
N THR A 306 -7.21 -4.67 -4.49
CA THR A 306 -5.88 -4.84 -5.11
C THR A 306 -4.83 -4.21 -4.22
N ALA A 307 -3.64 -4.82 -4.19
CA ALA A 307 -2.53 -4.25 -3.43
C ALA A 307 -1.22 -4.40 -4.17
N TRP A 308 -0.32 -3.46 -3.90
CA TRP A 308 1.06 -3.49 -4.37
C TRP A 308 1.98 -2.82 -3.36
N MET A 309 3.27 -3.11 -3.43
CA MET A 309 4.29 -2.56 -2.55
C MET A 309 5.50 -2.15 -3.37
N GLU A 310 5.99 -0.93 -3.16
CA GLU A 310 7.17 -0.39 -3.84
C GLU A 310 7.87 0.67 -2.98
N THR A 311 9.14 0.92 -3.29
CA THR A 311 9.90 1.99 -2.66
C THR A 311 9.79 3.28 -3.48
N ILE A 312 9.25 4.33 -2.88
CA ILE A 312 9.04 5.65 -3.50
C ILE A 312 9.78 6.71 -2.69
N ALA A 313 10.73 7.40 -3.30
CA ALA A 313 11.51 8.46 -2.64
C ALA A 313 12.12 8.05 -1.29
N GLY A 314 12.53 6.78 -1.16
CA GLY A 314 13.10 6.22 0.07
C GLY A 314 12.07 5.67 1.07
N HIS A 315 10.78 5.76 0.79
CA HIS A 315 9.70 5.18 1.58
C HIS A 315 9.25 3.85 0.99
N LEU A 316 9.30 2.79 1.76
CA LEU A 316 8.66 1.53 1.40
C LEU A 316 7.17 1.64 1.72
N ILE A 317 6.34 1.64 0.70
CA ILE A 317 4.88 1.81 0.86
C ILE A 317 4.12 0.58 0.42
N TYR A 318 3.05 0.28 1.15
CA TYR A 318 2.03 -0.68 0.77
C TYR A 318 0.74 0.06 0.43
N VAL A 319 0.26 -0.11 -0.79
CA VAL A 319 -0.95 0.52 -1.30
C VAL A 319 -2.05 -0.53 -1.39
N LEU A 320 -3.19 -0.27 -0.75
CA LEU A 320 -4.36 -1.14 -0.70
C LEU A 320 -5.58 -0.40 -1.23
N ASN A 321 -6.03 -0.80 -2.40
CA ASN A 321 -7.26 -0.30 -3.02
C ASN A 321 -8.46 -1.13 -2.57
N LEU A 322 -9.47 -0.47 -2.02
CA LEU A 322 -10.72 -1.05 -1.55
C LEU A 322 -11.85 -0.58 -2.46
N ALA A 323 -12.28 -1.45 -3.38
CA ALA A 323 -13.20 -1.08 -4.45
C ALA A 323 -14.62 -0.76 -3.94
N THR A 324 -15.13 -1.47 -2.94
CA THR A 324 -16.48 -1.28 -2.39
C THR A 324 -16.60 0.07 -1.67
N SER A 325 -15.62 0.42 -0.84
CA SER A 325 -15.58 1.71 -0.14
C SER A 325 -15.07 2.86 -1.01
N GLY A 326 -14.51 2.58 -2.19
CA GLY A 326 -13.92 3.57 -3.10
C GLY A 326 -12.70 4.28 -2.50
N ARG A 327 -11.93 3.60 -1.64
CA ARG A 327 -10.82 4.21 -0.90
C ARG A 327 -9.51 3.49 -1.17
N THR A 328 -8.43 4.25 -1.20
CA THR A 328 -7.06 3.73 -1.25
C THR A 328 -6.34 4.06 0.05
N TRP A 329 -5.96 3.04 0.76
CA TRP A 329 -5.15 3.15 1.96
C TRP A 329 -3.67 2.89 1.63
N VAL A 330 -2.81 3.69 2.21
CA VAL A 330 -1.36 3.62 1.99
C VAL A 330 -0.66 3.55 3.33
N TYR A 331 0.10 2.48 3.54
CA TYR A 331 0.93 2.29 4.71
C TYR A 331 2.39 2.54 4.36
N ASP A 332 3.00 3.50 5.02
CA ASP A 332 4.44 3.71 4.94
C ASP A 332 5.13 2.82 5.98
N VAL A 333 5.79 1.77 5.51
CA VAL A 333 6.50 0.81 6.36
C VAL A 333 7.66 1.49 7.09
N SER A 334 8.32 2.46 6.44
CA SER A 334 9.48 3.15 6.98
C SER A 334 9.13 4.07 8.16
N ILE A 335 7.94 4.62 8.17
CA ILE A 335 7.45 5.57 9.19
C ILE A 335 6.44 4.91 10.14
N GLY A 336 5.73 3.89 9.68
CA GLY A 336 4.69 3.19 10.47
C GLY A 336 3.35 3.90 10.50
N MET A 337 2.99 4.67 9.46
CA MET A 337 1.77 5.47 9.42
C MET A 337 0.90 5.14 8.21
N TRP A 338 -0.43 5.24 8.41
CA TRP A 338 -1.44 5.13 7.37
C TRP A 338 -1.82 6.49 6.82
N THR A 339 -1.96 6.59 5.51
CA THR A 339 -2.51 7.73 4.78
C THR A 339 -3.52 7.23 3.74
N GLU A 340 -4.25 8.16 3.10
CA GLU A 340 -5.15 7.86 2.00
C GLU A 340 -4.61 8.49 0.71
N TRP A 341 -4.76 7.78 -0.42
CA TRP A 341 -4.52 8.38 -1.74
C TRP A 341 -5.82 8.48 -2.52
N LYS A 342 -6.01 9.61 -3.17
CA LYS A 342 -7.18 9.92 -3.97
C LYS A 342 -6.78 10.65 -5.24
N THR A 343 -7.62 10.52 -6.27
CA THR A 343 -7.49 11.29 -7.51
C THR A 343 -7.96 12.73 -7.33
N ALA A 344 -7.82 13.53 -8.39
CA ALA A 344 -8.35 14.90 -8.46
C ALA A 344 -9.90 14.98 -8.28
N SER A 345 -10.61 13.92 -8.65
CA SER A 345 -12.07 13.82 -8.51
C SER A 345 -12.52 13.18 -7.18
N ASP A 346 -11.65 13.10 -6.19
CA ASP A 346 -11.88 12.44 -4.89
C ASP A 346 -12.18 10.93 -4.99
N ALA A 347 -11.86 10.30 -6.13
CA ALA A 347 -12.06 8.89 -6.37
C ALA A 347 -10.87 8.05 -5.90
N ILE A 348 -11.04 6.72 -5.94
CA ILE A 348 -10.02 5.71 -5.67
C ILE A 348 -8.78 5.95 -6.55
N PHE A 349 -7.59 5.73 -6.00
CA PHE A 349 -6.33 5.83 -6.75
C PHE A 349 -6.29 4.74 -7.84
N PRO A 350 -5.93 5.08 -9.09
CA PRO A 350 -6.11 4.17 -10.23
C PRO A 350 -5.10 3.02 -10.29
N GLY A 351 -4.01 3.08 -9.54
CA GLY A 351 -2.92 2.11 -9.60
C GLY A 351 -3.29 0.77 -8.99
N MET A 352 -3.31 -0.30 -9.79
CA MET A 352 -3.64 -1.64 -9.32
C MET A 352 -2.42 -2.55 -9.13
N ALA A 353 -1.33 -2.30 -9.83
CA ALA A 353 -0.05 -2.99 -9.74
C ALA A 353 1.08 -1.99 -9.96
N ALA A 354 2.23 -2.26 -9.38
CA ALA A 354 3.41 -1.44 -9.56
C ALA A 354 4.66 -2.31 -9.69
N THR A 355 5.68 -1.74 -10.29
CA THR A 355 7.04 -2.30 -10.40
C THR A 355 8.04 -1.17 -10.49
N SER A 356 9.29 -1.42 -10.12
CA SER A 356 10.36 -0.43 -10.21
C SER A 356 11.54 -0.94 -11.01
N VAL A 357 12.17 -0.04 -11.75
CA VAL A 357 13.44 -0.26 -12.43
C VAL A 357 14.23 1.04 -12.46
N ASP A 358 15.53 0.96 -12.21
CA ASP A 358 16.47 2.10 -12.20
C ASP A 358 16.00 3.28 -11.32
N GLY A 359 15.35 2.97 -10.17
CA GLY A 359 14.84 3.96 -9.23
C GLY A 359 13.54 4.66 -9.65
N GLN A 360 12.98 4.30 -10.82
CA GLN A 360 11.69 4.79 -11.29
C GLN A 360 10.59 3.78 -11.01
N VAL A 361 9.51 4.22 -10.36
CA VAL A 361 8.32 3.40 -10.12
C VAL A 361 7.31 3.57 -11.23
N TYR A 362 6.85 2.45 -11.77
CA TYR A 362 5.80 2.35 -12.79
C TYR A 362 4.53 1.77 -12.14
N VAL A 363 3.40 2.33 -12.50
CA VAL A 363 2.09 1.97 -11.94
C VAL A 363 1.12 1.67 -13.07
N GLN A 364 0.52 0.49 -13.05
CA GLN A 364 -0.50 0.08 -14.01
C GLN A 364 -1.88 0.57 -13.55
N ASP A 365 -2.60 1.21 -14.47
CA ASP A 365 -3.99 1.61 -14.23
C ASP A 365 -4.94 0.40 -14.27
N ALA A 366 -5.93 0.43 -13.39
CA ALA A 366 -6.91 -0.64 -13.26
C ALA A 366 -7.84 -0.80 -14.47
N THR A 367 -8.11 0.28 -15.25
CA THR A 367 -9.25 0.30 -16.19
C THR A 367 -8.98 0.95 -17.54
N ASN A 368 -7.97 1.81 -17.67
CA ASN A 368 -7.82 2.66 -18.86
C ASN A 368 -6.70 2.22 -19.81
N GLY A 369 -6.05 1.08 -19.54
CA GLY A 369 -4.99 0.53 -20.38
C GLY A 369 -3.67 1.28 -20.32
N ARG A 370 -3.45 2.12 -19.32
CA ARG A 370 -2.27 2.97 -19.19
C ARG A 370 -1.28 2.45 -18.16
N ILE A 371 -0.03 2.82 -18.35
CA ILE A 371 1.04 2.71 -17.38
C ILE A 371 1.52 4.13 -17.08
N TYR A 372 1.62 4.47 -15.82
CA TYR A 372 2.13 5.75 -15.32
C TYR A 372 3.48 5.57 -14.66
N THR A 373 4.26 6.66 -14.58
CA THR A 373 5.36 6.79 -13.64
C THR A 373 4.90 7.59 -12.43
N LEU A 374 5.30 7.17 -11.22
CA LEU A 374 5.27 8.03 -10.04
C LEU A 374 6.46 8.98 -10.11
N ASN A 375 6.19 10.22 -10.47
CA ASN A 375 7.22 11.20 -10.75
C ASN A 375 7.39 12.16 -9.55
N PRO A 376 8.56 12.18 -8.89
CA PRO A 376 8.79 13.02 -7.69
C PRO A 376 8.83 14.52 -8.01
N THR A 377 8.89 14.92 -9.27
CA THR A 377 8.88 16.33 -9.70
C THR A 377 7.52 16.80 -10.20
N THR A 378 6.53 15.91 -10.27
CA THR A 378 5.17 16.20 -10.74
C THR A 378 4.18 16.00 -9.60
N TYR A 379 3.29 16.96 -9.39
CA TYR A 379 2.30 16.95 -8.32
C TYR A 379 0.87 17.01 -8.86
N GLN A 380 0.67 16.36 -10.00
CA GLN A 380 -0.60 16.18 -10.71
C GLN A 380 -0.76 14.72 -11.10
N ASP A 381 -2.00 14.23 -11.17
CA ASP A 381 -2.30 12.93 -11.74
C ASP A 381 -2.71 13.11 -13.21
N ASN A 382 -1.81 12.77 -14.12
CA ASN A 382 -1.99 12.88 -15.57
C ASN A 382 -2.56 14.26 -16.01
N GLY A 383 -1.96 15.33 -15.49
CA GLY A 383 -2.34 16.72 -15.80
C GLY A 383 -3.46 17.28 -14.92
N SER A 384 -4.06 16.50 -14.03
CA SER A 384 -5.11 16.97 -13.11
C SER A 384 -4.55 17.20 -11.71
N ASN A 385 -4.82 18.36 -11.13
CA ASN A 385 -4.39 18.67 -9.76
C ASN A 385 -5.18 17.83 -8.75
N PHE A 386 -4.49 17.15 -7.86
CA PHE A 386 -5.11 16.51 -6.71
C PHE A 386 -4.90 17.31 -5.43
N THR A 387 -5.83 17.19 -4.50
CA THR A 387 -5.80 17.93 -3.24
C THR A 387 -5.05 17.13 -2.18
N VAL A 388 -4.11 17.79 -1.50
CA VAL A 388 -3.61 17.36 -0.19
C VAL A 388 -4.59 17.81 0.86
N THR A 389 -5.03 16.91 1.73
CA THR A 389 -5.86 17.26 2.89
C THR A 389 -5.20 16.75 4.16
N ILE A 390 -4.97 17.65 5.10
CA ILE A 390 -4.53 17.35 6.46
C ILE A 390 -5.64 17.81 7.40
N GLN A 391 -6.35 16.87 8.00
CA GLN A 391 -7.38 17.13 9.00
C GLN A 391 -6.85 16.68 10.34
N THR A 392 -6.76 17.61 11.29
CA THR A 392 -6.18 17.36 12.62
C THR A 392 -7.15 16.64 13.55
N ASP A 393 -6.63 16.25 14.70
CA ASP A 393 -7.51 15.88 15.82
C ASP A 393 -8.33 17.08 16.29
N ASN A 394 -9.34 16.81 17.10
CA ASN A 394 -10.22 17.81 17.71
C ASN A 394 -9.65 18.20 19.08
N TYR A 395 -9.01 19.37 19.15
CA TYR A 395 -8.27 19.81 20.31
C TYR A 395 -9.13 20.58 21.29
N ASP A 396 -9.17 20.14 22.54
CA ASP A 396 -9.72 20.88 23.68
C ASP A 396 -8.63 21.61 24.50
N PHE A 397 -7.35 21.37 24.16
CA PHE A 397 -6.17 21.92 24.84
C PHE A 397 -6.14 21.62 26.35
N GLY A 398 -6.75 20.53 26.79
CA GLY A 398 -6.77 20.07 28.17
C GLY A 398 -7.65 20.91 29.12
N THR A 399 -8.56 21.73 28.59
CA THR A 399 -9.49 22.52 29.36
C THR A 399 -10.87 22.65 28.71
N PRO A 400 -11.98 22.50 29.48
CA PRO A 400 -13.33 22.70 28.96
C PRO A 400 -13.71 24.18 28.77
N MET A 401 -12.85 25.12 29.20
CA MET A 401 -13.13 26.55 29.14
C MET A 401 -13.10 27.06 27.69
N ALA A 402 -13.78 28.20 27.44
CA ALA A 402 -13.73 28.89 26.16
C ALA A 402 -12.32 29.37 25.85
N LYS A 403 -11.88 29.19 24.61
CA LYS A 403 -10.59 29.67 24.08
C LYS A 403 -10.84 30.70 22.99
N PHE A 404 -9.98 31.71 22.97
CA PHE A 404 -10.00 32.78 21.97
C PHE A 404 -8.72 32.67 21.15
N GLN A 405 -8.87 32.38 19.86
CA GLN A 405 -7.73 32.32 18.93
C GLN A 405 -7.51 33.69 18.30
N SER A 406 -6.36 34.26 18.54
CA SER A 406 -5.98 35.55 17.93
C SER A 406 -5.06 35.41 16.70
N GLY A 407 -4.47 34.22 16.48
CA GLY A 407 -3.63 33.97 15.31
C GLY A 407 -3.30 32.50 15.11
N LEU A 408 -3.05 32.13 13.84
CA LEU A 408 -2.52 30.85 13.41
C LEU A 408 -1.32 31.08 12.50
N TRP A 409 -0.19 30.47 12.81
CA TRP A 409 1.02 30.45 11.98
C TRP A 409 1.24 29.06 11.43
N LEU A 410 1.54 28.96 10.14
CA LEU A 410 1.87 27.70 9.49
C LEU A 410 3.38 27.64 9.21
N LEU A 411 4.06 26.61 9.68
CA LEU A 411 5.46 26.38 9.42
C LEU A 411 5.63 25.32 8.33
N GLY A 412 6.27 25.70 7.23
CA GLY A 412 6.56 24.85 6.09
C GLY A 412 7.35 25.62 5.04
N ASP A 413 7.79 24.91 4.01
CA ASP A 413 8.56 25.50 2.91
C ASP A 413 7.74 26.54 2.13
N ASN A 414 8.45 27.51 1.52
CA ASN A 414 7.79 28.40 0.57
C ASN A 414 7.51 27.62 -0.73
N THR A 415 6.28 27.76 -1.22
CA THR A 415 5.82 27.13 -2.46
C THR A 415 4.80 28.01 -3.16
N THR A 416 4.36 27.66 -4.35
CA THR A 416 3.41 28.45 -5.13
C THR A 416 1.98 28.34 -4.59
N GLY A 417 1.20 29.39 -4.75
CA GLY A 417 -0.23 29.42 -4.47
C GLY A 417 -0.59 29.55 -3.00
N THR A 418 -1.78 29.11 -2.65
CA THR A 418 -2.36 29.26 -1.31
C THR A 418 -2.78 27.90 -0.74
N ILE A 419 -2.78 27.80 0.58
CA ILE A 419 -3.40 26.72 1.34
C ILE A 419 -4.71 27.22 1.94
N ASN A 420 -5.77 26.43 1.82
CA ASN A 420 -7.05 26.71 2.45
C ASN A 420 -7.04 26.14 3.87
N VAL A 421 -7.50 26.93 4.83
CA VAL A 421 -7.66 26.53 6.23
C VAL A 421 -9.10 26.70 6.62
N SER A 422 -9.74 25.62 7.05
CA SER A 422 -11.08 25.63 7.63
C SER A 422 -11.07 25.01 9.01
N GLU A 423 -11.97 25.43 9.87
CA GLU A 423 -12.08 25.01 11.25
C GLU A 423 -13.45 24.37 11.51
N SER A 424 -13.49 23.38 12.40
CA SER A 424 -14.70 22.74 12.90
C SER A 424 -14.73 22.80 14.42
N ASP A 425 -15.81 23.34 14.98
CA ASP A 425 -16.05 23.46 16.41
C ASP A 425 -17.15 22.49 16.91
N ASP A 426 -17.68 21.65 15.99
CA ASP A 426 -18.79 20.74 16.19
C ASP A 426 -18.44 19.26 15.91
N ASP A 427 -17.21 18.88 16.22
CA ASP A 427 -16.71 17.51 16.07
C ASP A 427 -16.75 16.99 14.63
N TYR A 428 -16.26 17.81 13.67
CA TYR A 428 -16.17 17.54 12.23
C TYR A 428 -17.51 17.51 11.48
N VAL A 429 -18.63 17.87 12.12
CA VAL A 429 -19.95 17.86 11.47
C VAL A 429 -20.02 18.93 10.40
N THR A 430 -19.56 20.14 10.74
CA THR A 430 -19.42 21.24 9.78
C THR A 430 -18.04 21.88 9.84
N PHE A 431 -17.62 22.46 8.74
CA PHE A 431 -16.43 23.30 8.65
C PHE A 431 -16.83 24.70 8.21
N ASN A 432 -16.23 25.72 8.82
CA ASN A 432 -16.46 27.08 8.42
C ASN A 432 -15.94 27.37 7.00
N THR A 433 -16.28 28.54 6.46
CA THR A 433 -15.73 28.99 5.18
C THR A 433 -14.21 29.05 5.25
N ALA A 434 -13.55 28.37 4.32
CA ALA A 434 -12.11 28.30 4.28
C ALA A 434 -11.48 29.69 4.11
N ARG A 435 -10.44 29.95 4.88
CA ARG A 435 -9.57 31.12 4.76
C ARG A 435 -8.25 30.70 4.12
N THR A 436 -7.57 31.58 3.43
CA THR A 436 -6.38 31.27 2.65
C THR A 436 -5.11 31.81 3.30
N ILE A 437 -4.06 31.01 3.28
CA ILE A 437 -2.69 31.42 3.60
C ILE A 437 -1.88 31.44 2.30
N ASP A 438 -1.20 32.55 2.03
CA ASP A 438 -0.23 32.63 0.93
C ASP A 438 1.03 31.80 1.27
N MET A 439 1.32 30.81 0.41
CA MET A 439 2.45 29.92 0.58
C MET A 439 3.75 30.44 -0.04
N THR A 440 3.69 31.53 -0.78
CA THR A 440 4.88 32.16 -1.42
C THR A 440 5.72 32.97 -0.44
N VAL A 441 5.13 33.35 0.71
CA VAL A 441 5.78 34.21 1.73
C VAL A 441 6.35 33.38 2.87
N THR A 442 7.39 33.90 3.50
CA THR A 442 8.03 33.24 4.67
C THR A 442 7.13 33.28 5.90
N HIS A 443 6.37 34.35 6.10
CA HIS A 443 5.48 34.53 7.24
C HIS A 443 4.05 34.13 6.90
N LYS A 444 3.74 32.85 7.07
CA LYS A 444 2.44 32.24 6.77
C LYS A 444 1.49 32.41 7.97
N PHE A 445 0.53 33.33 7.88
CA PHE A 445 -0.27 33.74 9.02
C PHE A 445 -1.75 33.94 8.68
N LEU A 446 -2.62 33.54 9.61
CA LEU A 446 -4.04 33.91 9.67
C LEU A 446 -4.37 34.60 10.97
N ALA A 447 -4.96 35.77 10.90
CA ALA A 447 -5.49 36.49 12.06
C ALA A 447 -6.89 35.95 12.45
N GLU A 448 -7.30 36.20 13.70
CA GLU A 448 -8.67 36.06 14.20
C GLU A 448 -9.33 34.69 13.93
N GLY A 449 -9.14 33.73 14.81
CA GLY A 449 -9.82 32.43 14.76
C GLY A 449 -11.12 32.37 15.57
N GLY A 450 -11.47 33.43 16.32
CA GLY A 450 -12.70 33.46 17.12
C GLY A 450 -12.63 32.60 18.38
N MET A 451 -13.81 32.43 19.00
CA MET A 451 -14.01 31.65 20.23
C MET A 451 -14.43 30.22 19.92
N PHE A 452 -13.91 29.26 20.69
CA PHE A 452 -14.28 27.86 20.60
C PHE A 452 -14.07 27.13 21.94
N PHE A 453 -14.66 25.94 22.10
CA PHE A 453 -14.44 25.04 23.24
C PHE A 453 -13.52 23.86 22.84
N GLN A 454 -13.72 23.32 21.66
CA GLN A 454 -12.85 22.34 20.99
C GLN A 454 -12.81 22.66 19.51
N ARG A 455 -11.71 22.36 18.85
CA ARG A 455 -11.55 22.72 17.44
C ARG A 455 -10.65 21.78 16.68
N ALA A 456 -11.13 21.32 15.52
CA ALA A 456 -10.33 20.65 14.53
C ALA A 456 -9.99 21.62 13.38
N TYR A 457 -8.83 21.43 12.76
CA TYR A 457 -8.36 22.19 11.62
C TYR A 457 -8.24 21.31 10.39
N ARG A 458 -8.63 21.87 9.22
CA ARG A 458 -8.43 21.22 7.93
C ARG A 458 -7.61 22.15 7.04
N PHE A 459 -6.47 21.62 6.56
CA PHE A 459 -5.57 22.28 5.62
C PHE A 459 -5.69 21.59 4.27
N GLU A 460 -5.96 22.36 3.20
CA GLU A 460 -6.14 21.84 1.85
C GLU A 460 -5.27 22.59 0.85
N TYR A 461 -4.50 21.83 0.04
CA TYR A 461 -3.60 22.39 -0.96
C TYR A 461 -3.72 21.64 -2.28
N THR A 462 -4.01 22.36 -3.40
CA THR A 462 -4.37 21.73 -4.69
C THR A 462 -3.41 22.10 -5.83
N GLN A 463 -2.39 22.93 -5.58
CA GLN A 463 -1.49 23.39 -6.63
C GLN A 463 -0.58 22.29 -7.16
N ASN A 464 -0.15 22.38 -8.44
CA ASN A 464 0.88 21.54 -9.02
C ASN A 464 2.27 22.00 -8.57
N ALA A 465 2.56 21.83 -7.29
CA ALA A 465 3.84 22.18 -6.70
C ALA A 465 4.11 21.30 -5.47
N ALA A 466 5.36 21.18 -5.09
CA ALA A 466 5.76 20.53 -3.86
C ALA A 466 5.13 21.25 -2.66
N LEU A 467 4.74 20.48 -1.66
CA LEU A 467 4.29 20.98 -0.36
C LEU A 467 5.03 20.22 0.73
N ARG A 468 5.60 20.96 1.67
CA ARG A 468 6.22 20.41 2.89
C ARG A 468 5.79 21.25 4.08
N LEU A 469 5.08 20.63 5.02
CA LEU A 469 4.54 21.26 6.22
C LEU A 469 5.03 20.53 7.47
N GLN A 470 5.44 21.28 8.47
CA GLN A 470 5.96 20.72 9.72
C GLN A 470 4.93 20.80 10.86
N LYS A 471 4.45 22.00 11.14
CA LYS A 471 3.55 22.28 12.25
C LYS A 471 2.76 23.55 12.00
N PHE A 472 1.75 23.76 12.81
CA PHE A 472 1.16 25.09 12.97
C PHE A 472 1.20 25.51 14.45
N SER A 473 1.17 26.81 14.66
CA SER A 473 1.23 27.40 16.00
C SER A 473 -0.02 28.27 16.18
N LEU A 474 -0.62 28.18 17.34
CA LEU A 474 -1.82 28.97 17.69
C LEU A 474 -1.48 29.93 18.83
N LYS A 475 -1.95 31.15 18.72
CA LYS A 475 -2.00 32.07 19.86
C LYS A 475 -3.38 32.03 20.48
N LEU A 476 -3.45 31.53 21.69
CA LEU A 476 -4.69 31.27 22.43
C LEU A 476 -4.72 32.05 23.73
N GLU A 477 -5.91 32.54 24.06
CA GLU A 477 -6.25 33.02 25.40
C GLU A 477 -7.41 32.18 25.96
N VAL A 478 -7.31 31.75 27.21
CA VAL A 478 -8.37 30.97 27.88
C VAL A 478 -9.25 31.93 28.64
N GLY A 479 -10.55 31.81 28.44
CA GLY A 479 -11.54 32.59 29.17
C GLY A 479 -11.54 32.24 30.68
N VAL A 480 -11.68 33.25 31.49
CA VAL A 480 -11.90 33.07 32.94
C VAL A 480 -13.37 32.69 33.10
N GLY A 481 -13.63 31.46 33.62
CA GLY A 481 -14.96 30.99 33.95
C GLY A 481 -15.50 31.60 35.21
#